data_17731efe0983f64a2acbfd8043102b41
#
_entry.id   17731efe0983f64a2acbfd8043102b41
#
_cell.length_a   1.000
_cell.length_b   1.000
_cell.length_c   1.000
_cell.angle_alpha   90.00
_cell.angle_beta   90.00
_cell.angle_gamma   90.00
#
_symmetry.space_group_name_H-M   'P 1'
#
loop_
_entity.id
_entity.type
_entity.pdbx_description
1 polymer ?
#
loop_
_entity_poly.entity_id
_entity_poly.type
_entity_poly.pdbx_seq_one_letter_code
_entity_poly.pdbx_strand_id
1 'polypeptide(L)'
;MVVDYTSYASMLAARESADWAFWSMLATGGSFLVSALTLWVAIRAIHSWKKQEALKVKMDFKKSLMRLKTECYLFSGYIDVAKVNHGQQYIDVDWRLTSADKSAVIEAKRFNQFNQAFLNCCDSWVMTERLFTQPDVSKGWDDVVKGAQKFSKAEINSSELQGIIHSLYSKNFVFE
;
A
#
# COMPACT_ATOMS: atom_id res chain seq x y z
N MET A 1 31.91 68.19 46.73
CA MET A 1 31.03 67.03 46.48
C MET A 1 31.36 66.57 45.08
N VAL A 2 32.34 65.64 44.93
CA VAL A 2 32.70 65.05 43.60
C VAL A 2 31.67 64.00 43.31
N VAL A 3 30.79 64.27 42.37
CA VAL A 3 29.86 63.27 41.90
C VAL A 3 30.70 62.22 41.20
N ASP A 4 30.66 61.00 41.71
CA ASP A 4 31.40 59.85 41.19
C ASP A 4 30.79 59.39 39.86
N TYR A 5 31.25 60.00 38.75
CA TYR A 5 30.80 59.76 37.38
C TYR A 5 30.96 58.29 36.99
N THR A 6 31.91 57.57 37.61
CA THR A 6 32.14 56.16 37.37
C THR A 6 31.02 55.32 37.95
N SER A 7 30.49 55.65 39.14
CA SER A 7 29.36 54.94 39.75
C SER A 7 28.05 55.16 38.97
N TYR A 8 27.83 56.37 38.44
CA TYR A 8 26.66 56.68 37.63
C TYR A 8 26.70 55.98 36.28
N ALA A 9 27.86 55.97 35.61
CA ALA A 9 28.04 55.25 34.35
C ALA A 9 27.85 53.71 34.50
N SER A 10 28.36 53.13 35.61
CA SER A 10 28.18 51.70 35.89
C SER A 10 26.73 51.31 36.19
N MET A 11 25.97 52.20 36.84
CA MET A 11 24.53 51.97 37.10
C MET A 11 23.69 52.05 35.81
N LEU A 12 24.01 52.96 34.89
CA LEU A 12 23.34 53.01 33.59
C LEU A 12 23.65 51.79 32.75
N ALA A 13 24.90 51.33 32.69
CA ALA A 13 25.29 50.13 31.98
C ALA A 13 24.63 48.87 32.58
N ALA A 14 24.49 48.79 33.92
CA ALA A 14 23.77 47.69 34.56
C ALA A 14 22.29 47.69 34.23
N ARG A 15 21.66 48.85 34.12
CA ARG A 15 20.24 48.95 33.71
C ARG A 15 20.03 48.55 32.27
N GLU A 16 20.86 49.02 31.36
CA GLU A 16 20.80 48.57 29.96
C GLU A 16 21.02 47.07 29.79
N SER A 17 21.97 46.49 30.53
CA SER A 17 22.21 45.05 30.50
C SER A 17 21.03 44.25 31.03
N ALA A 18 20.32 44.76 32.04
CA ALA A 18 19.11 44.12 32.57
C ALA A 18 17.96 44.15 31.54
N ASP A 19 17.78 45.28 30.85
CA ASP A 19 16.77 45.37 29.78
C ASP A 19 17.07 44.42 28.62
N TRP A 20 18.30 44.30 28.17
CA TRP A 20 18.72 43.35 27.17
C TRP A 20 18.55 41.89 27.62
N ALA A 21 18.85 41.59 28.88
CA ALA A 21 18.64 40.27 29.47
C ALA A 21 17.14 39.88 29.47
N PHE A 22 16.26 40.83 29.80
CA PHE A 22 14.80 40.62 29.76
C PHE A 22 14.30 40.30 28.34
N TRP A 23 14.71 41.09 27.33
CA TRP A 23 14.34 40.82 25.93
C TRP A 23 14.93 39.54 25.40
N SER A 24 16.14 39.19 25.78
CA SER A 24 16.77 37.90 25.44
C SER A 24 16.01 36.70 26.03
N MET A 25 15.56 36.80 27.28
CA MET A 25 14.74 35.79 27.93
C MET A 25 13.39 35.61 27.22
N LEU A 26 12.74 36.73 26.84
CA LEU A 26 11.47 36.67 26.08
C LEU A 26 11.65 36.01 24.71
N ALA A 27 12.71 36.37 23.98
CA ALA A 27 13.03 35.80 22.69
C ALA A 27 13.32 34.29 22.80
N THR A 28 14.08 33.87 23.81
CA THR A 28 14.41 32.48 24.08
C THR A 28 13.15 31.66 24.43
N GLY A 29 12.34 32.23 25.33
CA GLY A 29 11.04 31.59 25.71
C GLY A 29 10.09 31.48 24.51
N GLY A 30 10.01 32.52 23.67
CA GLY A 30 9.22 32.47 22.44
C GLY A 30 9.72 31.41 21.47
N SER A 31 11.03 31.29 21.27
CA SER A 31 11.65 30.27 20.41
C SER A 31 11.36 28.86 20.91
N PHE A 32 11.39 28.64 22.23
CA PHE A 32 11.04 27.37 22.82
C PHE A 32 9.60 26.97 22.54
N LEU A 33 8.64 27.90 22.70
CA LEU A 33 7.21 27.63 22.42
C LEU A 33 6.99 27.30 20.93
N VAL A 34 7.62 28.04 20.01
CA VAL A 34 7.54 27.77 18.58
C VAL A 34 8.10 26.38 18.26
N SER A 35 9.24 26.03 18.85
CA SER A 35 9.86 24.70 18.67
C SER A 35 8.96 23.58 19.19
N ALA A 36 8.35 23.75 20.36
CA ALA A 36 7.43 22.78 20.95
C ALA A 36 6.17 22.60 20.07
N LEU A 37 5.59 23.70 19.56
CA LEU A 37 4.46 23.64 18.62
C LEU A 37 4.84 22.94 17.32
N THR A 38 5.99 23.24 16.76
CA THR A 38 6.48 22.60 15.52
C THR A 38 6.64 21.09 15.72
N LEU A 39 7.24 20.69 16.85
CA LEU A 39 7.38 19.26 17.19
C LEU A 39 6.02 18.58 17.32
N TRP A 40 5.07 19.21 17.99
CA TRP A 40 3.72 18.66 18.15
C TRP A 40 3.01 18.47 16.81
N VAL A 41 3.08 19.47 15.92
CA VAL A 41 2.52 19.39 14.56
C VAL A 41 3.19 18.27 13.75
N ALA A 42 4.53 18.15 13.83
CA ALA A 42 5.29 17.10 13.16
C ALA A 42 4.86 15.70 13.61
N ILE A 43 4.72 15.48 14.92
CA ILE A 43 4.23 14.19 15.47
C ILE A 43 2.82 13.89 14.94
N ARG A 44 1.92 14.86 14.96
CA ARG A 44 0.55 14.71 14.46
C ARG A 44 0.52 14.40 12.96
N ALA A 45 1.37 15.05 12.17
CA ALA A 45 1.50 14.81 10.75
C ALA A 45 1.99 13.38 10.45
N ILE A 46 3.00 12.89 11.18
CA ILE A 46 3.51 11.52 11.06
C ILE A 46 2.42 10.49 11.36
N HIS A 47 1.62 10.68 12.41
CA HIS A 47 0.51 9.78 12.75
C HIS A 47 -0.57 9.77 11.66
N SER A 48 -0.91 10.93 11.10
CA SER A 48 -1.86 11.02 10.00
C SER A 48 -1.34 10.33 8.74
N TRP A 49 -0.08 10.54 8.41
CA TRP A 49 0.57 9.93 7.26
C TRP A 49 0.63 8.41 7.36
N LYS A 50 1.00 7.85 8.51
CA LYS A 50 0.99 6.38 8.73
C LYS A 50 -0.39 5.76 8.51
N LYS A 51 -1.46 6.44 8.95
CA LYS A 51 -2.84 5.97 8.71
C LYS A 51 -3.21 6.00 7.22
N GLN A 52 -2.81 7.06 6.52
CA GLN A 52 -3.06 7.17 5.08
C GLN A 52 -2.29 6.12 4.28
N GLU A 53 -1.04 5.86 4.64
CA GLU A 53 -0.21 4.83 4.01
C GLU A 53 -0.82 3.43 4.21
N ALA A 54 -1.23 3.10 5.44
CA ALA A 54 -1.90 1.84 5.73
C ALA A 54 -3.21 1.68 4.93
N LEU A 55 -4.00 2.75 4.82
CA LEU A 55 -5.22 2.75 4.02
C LEU A 55 -4.91 2.52 2.53
N LYS A 56 -3.91 3.20 1.99
CA LYS A 56 -3.47 3.07 0.60
C LYS A 56 -3.09 1.63 0.27
N VAL A 57 -2.25 1.01 1.12
CA VAL A 57 -1.80 -0.37 0.92
C VAL A 57 -2.98 -1.36 0.97
N LYS A 58 -3.94 -1.17 1.88
CA LYS A 58 -5.19 -1.97 1.93
C LYS A 58 -6.03 -1.79 0.66
N MET A 59 -6.12 -0.57 0.13
CA MET A 59 -6.84 -0.29 -1.12
C MET A 59 -6.15 -0.93 -2.32
N ASP A 60 -4.83 -0.91 -2.37
CA ASP A 60 -4.05 -1.53 -3.45
C ASP A 60 -4.24 -3.05 -3.46
N PHE A 61 -4.29 -3.70 -2.28
CA PHE A 61 -4.66 -5.11 -2.18
C PHE A 61 -6.08 -5.37 -2.69
N LYS A 62 -7.06 -4.56 -2.30
CA LYS A 62 -8.44 -4.70 -2.79
C LYS A 62 -8.53 -4.52 -4.31
N LYS A 63 -7.75 -3.60 -4.87
CA LYS A 63 -7.65 -3.37 -6.32
C LYS A 63 -7.02 -4.56 -7.04
N SER A 64 -5.97 -5.18 -6.47
CA SER A 64 -5.35 -6.37 -7.05
C SER A 64 -6.29 -7.58 -7.04
N LEU A 65 -7.10 -7.76 -5.97
CA LEU A 65 -8.17 -8.77 -5.93
C LEU A 65 -9.20 -8.55 -7.04
N MET A 66 -9.60 -7.29 -7.27
CA MET A 66 -10.54 -6.97 -8.35
C MET A 66 -9.96 -7.29 -9.73
N ARG A 67 -8.67 -6.99 -9.93
CA ARG A 67 -7.97 -7.35 -11.17
C ARG A 67 -7.92 -8.86 -11.36
N LEU A 68 -7.55 -9.62 -10.32
CA LEU A 68 -7.54 -11.08 -10.37
C LEU A 68 -8.93 -11.65 -10.73
N LYS A 69 -9.99 -11.10 -10.13
CA LYS A 69 -11.37 -11.46 -10.47
C LYS A 69 -11.69 -11.19 -11.94
N THR A 70 -11.25 -10.06 -12.48
CA THR A 70 -11.48 -9.68 -13.87
C THR A 70 -10.75 -10.61 -14.83
N GLU A 71 -9.49 -10.97 -14.56
CA GLU A 71 -8.75 -11.93 -15.37
C GLU A 71 -9.39 -13.33 -15.33
N CYS A 72 -9.91 -13.74 -14.16
CA CYS A 72 -10.65 -14.99 -14.03
C CYS A 72 -11.95 -15.00 -14.86
N TYR A 73 -12.62 -13.84 -15.01
CA TYR A 73 -13.85 -13.72 -15.81
C TYR A 73 -13.63 -13.98 -17.31
N LEU A 74 -12.41 -13.82 -17.81
CA LEU A 74 -12.09 -14.06 -19.22
C LEU A 74 -12.11 -15.56 -19.60
N PHE A 75 -12.19 -16.46 -18.62
CA PHE A 75 -12.32 -17.90 -18.83
C PHE A 75 -13.79 -18.32 -18.78
N SER A 76 -14.23 -19.08 -19.78
CA SER A 76 -15.61 -19.56 -19.90
C SER A 76 -15.86 -20.92 -19.21
N GLY A 77 -15.09 -21.25 -18.17
CA GLY A 77 -15.23 -22.53 -17.47
C GLY A 77 -13.90 -23.04 -16.91
N TYR A 78 -13.61 -24.31 -17.16
CA TYR A 78 -12.34 -24.91 -16.79
C TYR A 78 -11.21 -24.47 -17.72
N ILE A 79 -9.99 -24.39 -17.18
CA ILE A 79 -8.80 -24.19 -18.01
C ILE A 79 -8.51 -25.46 -18.80
N ASP A 80 -8.32 -25.32 -20.09
CA ASP A 80 -7.77 -26.40 -20.93
C ASP A 80 -6.24 -26.42 -20.81
N VAL A 81 -5.73 -27.17 -19.83
CA VAL A 81 -4.30 -27.26 -19.53
C VAL A 81 -3.50 -27.74 -20.73
N ALA A 82 -4.04 -28.68 -21.53
CA ALA A 82 -3.36 -29.20 -22.74
C ALA A 82 -3.19 -28.06 -23.77
N LYS A 83 -4.27 -27.31 -23.97
CA LYS A 83 -4.28 -26.16 -24.89
C LYS A 83 -3.37 -25.03 -24.43
N VAL A 84 -3.34 -24.73 -23.11
CA VAL A 84 -2.43 -23.75 -22.52
C VAL A 84 -0.98 -24.18 -22.75
N ASN A 85 -0.62 -25.43 -22.46
CA ASN A 85 0.74 -25.93 -22.63
C ASN A 85 1.17 -25.94 -24.10
N HIS A 86 0.27 -26.31 -25.01
CA HIS A 86 0.52 -26.23 -26.44
C HIS A 86 0.74 -24.77 -26.86
N GLY A 87 -0.13 -23.86 -26.46
CA GLY A 87 -0.02 -22.43 -26.81
C GLY A 87 1.23 -21.76 -26.26
N GLN A 88 1.74 -22.16 -25.11
CA GLN A 88 2.97 -21.62 -24.55
C GLN A 88 4.20 -21.87 -25.42
N GLN A 89 4.25 -23.01 -26.16
CA GLN A 89 5.35 -23.32 -27.06
C GLN A 89 5.41 -22.39 -28.27
N TYR A 90 4.33 -21.70 -28.58
CA TYR A 90 4.17 -20.85 -29.76
C TYR A 90 3.95 -19.36 -29.46
N ILE A 91 4.06 -18.93 -28.19
CA ILE A 91 3.80 -17.53 -27.82
C ILE A 91 4.67 -16.55 -28.61
N ASP A 92 5.92 -16.93 -28.91
CA ASP A 92 6.89 -16.08 -29.61
C ASP A 92 6.96 -16.31 -31.12
N VAL A 93 6.12 -17.22 -31.65
CA VAL A 93 6.13 -17.63 -33.07
C VAL A 93 4.83 -17.19 -33.75
N ASP A 94 4.79 -15.96 -34.26
CA ASP A 94 3.51 -15.31 -34.65
C ASP A 94 3.05 -15.53 -36.09
N TRP A 95 3.90 -15.91 -37.05
CA TRP A 95 3.57 -15.78 -38.48
C TRP A 95 3.22 -17.09 -39.22
N ARG A 96 3.41 -18.26 -38.58
CA ARG A 96 3.14 -19.57 -39.20
C ARG A 96 2.06 -20.38 -38.52
N LEU A 97 1.26 -19.75 -37.65
CA LEU A 97 0.30 -20.46 -36.82
C LEU A 97 -0.97 -20.82 -37.60
N THR A 98 -1.41 -22.06 -37.46
CA THR A 98 -2.76 -22.49 -37.86
C THR A 98 -3.82 -21.81 -37.00
N SER A 99 -5.10 -21.90 -37.39
CA SER A 99 -6.19 -21.34 -36.57
C SER A 99 -6.29 -22.02 -35.19
N ALA A 100 -5.94 -23.31 -35.09
CA ALA A 100 -5.90 -24.05 -33.82
C ALA A 100 -4.76 -23.55 -32.92
N ASP A 101 -3.57 -23.34 -33.48
CA ASP A 101 -2.43 -22.81 -32.72
C ASP A 101 -2.69 -21.39 -32.22
N LYS A 102 -3.31 -20.53 -33.04
CA LYS A 102 -3.74 -19.18 -32.63
C LYS A 102 -4.70 -19.23 -31.43
N SER A 103 -5.66 -20.14 -31.44
CA SER A 103 -6.59 -20.35 -30.32
C SER A 103 -5.85 -20.81 -29.06
N ALA A 104 -4.87 -21.70 -29.19
CA ALA A 104 -4.04 -22.15 -28.07
C ALA A 104 -3.15 -21.02 -27.50
N VAL A 105 -2.55 -20.23 -28.38
CA VAL A 105 -1.74 -19.06 -27.97
C VAL A 105 -2.58 -18.02 -27.24
N ILE A 106 -3.82 -17.77 -27.68
CA ILE A 106 -4.74 -16.85 -26.98
C ILE A 106 -5.03 -17.36 -25.56
N GLU A 107 -5.30 -18.65 -25.41
CA GLU A 107 -5.58 -19.28 -24.11
C GLU A 107 -4.35 -19.22 -23.20
N ALA A 108 -3.17 -19.51 -23.72
CA ALA A 108 -1.90 -19.41 -23.00
C ALA A 108 -1.60 -17.96 -22.56
N LYS A 109 -1.85 -16.95 -23.41
CA LYS A 109 -1.70 -15.53 -23.05
C LYS A 109 -2.66 -15.13 -21.93
N ARG A 110 -3.92 -15.57 -21.98
CA ARG A 110 -4.91 -15.33 -20.90
C ARG A 110 -4.47 -15.97 -19.59
N PHE A 111 -3.97 -17.19 -19.65
CA PHE A 111 -3.46 -17.88 -18.47
C PHE A 111 -2.24 -17.16 -17.86
N ASN A 112 -1.34 -16.66 -18.67
CA ASN A 112 -0.20 -15.86 -18.21
C ASN A 112 -0.67 -14.54 -17.57
N GLN A 113 -1.68 -13.87 -18.12
CA GLN A 113 -2.28 -12.67 -17.54
C GLN A 113 -2.93 -12.96 -16.18
N PHE A 114 -3.66 -14.07 -16.07
CA PHE A 114 -4.21 -14.54 -14.80
C PHE A 114 -3.11 -14.81 -13.76
N ASN A 115 -2.06 -15.55 -14.13
CA ASN A 115 -0.93 -15.83 -13.25
C ASN A 115 -0.23 -14.54 -12.79
N GLN A 116 -0.02 -13.59 -13.71
CA GLN A 116 0.57 -12.30 -13.35
C GLN A 116 -0.32 -11.50 -12.40
N ALA A 117 -1.64 -11.52 -12.61
CA ALA A 117 -2.59 -10.88 -11.69
C ALA A 117 -2.59 -11.55 -10.32
N PHE A 118 -2.47 -12.88 -10.25
CA PHE A 118 -2.36 -13.63 -9.01
C PHE A 118 -1.06 -13.30 -8.27
N LEU A 119 0.09 -13.27 -8.94
CA LEU A 119 1.37 -12.87 -8.33
C LEU A 119 1.32 -11.45 -7.78
N ASN A 120 0.78 -10.49 -8.54
CA ASN A 120 0.59 -9.12 -8.07
C ASN A 120 -0.33 -9.05 -6.82
N CYS A 121 -1.30 -9.96 -6.73
CA CYS A 121 -2.16 -10.07 -5.57
C CYS A 121 -1.40 -10.63 -4.35
N CYS A 122 -0.53 -11.64 -4.56
CA CYS A 122 0.35 -12.17 -3.53
C CYS A 122 1.30 -11.08 -2.99
N ASP A 123 1.93 -10.30 -3.88
CA ASP A 123 2.82 -9.20 -3.49
C ASP A 123 2.08 -8.15 -2.66
N SER A 124 0.87 -7.77 -3.10
CA SER A 124 0.03 -6.84 -2.36
C SER A 124 -0.40 -7.40 -1.00
N TRP A 125 -0.65 -8.72 -0.89
CA TRP A 125 -0.96 -9.39 0.37
C TRP A 125 0.19 -9.30 1.36
N VAL A 126 1.41 -9.62 0.95
CA VAL A 126 2.61 -9.55 1.81
C VAL A 126 2.78 -8.17 2.42
N MET A 127 2.46 -7.11 1.66
CA MET A 127 2.54 -5.72 2.15
C MET A 127 1.44 -5.39 3.17
N THR A 128 0.30 -6.10 3.13
CA THR A 128 -0.89 -5.78 3.93
C THR A 128 -1.15 -6.74 5.08
N GLU A 129 -0.58 -7.94 5.09
CA GLU A 129 -0.89 -9.01 6.03
C GLU A 129 -0.88 -8.54 7.49
N ARG A 130 0.15 -7.76 7.88
CA ARG A 130 0.30 -7.24 9.24
C ARG A 130 -0.67 -6.09 9.59
N LEU A 131 -1.38 -5.55 8.60
CA LEU A 131 -2.33 -4.46 8.79
C LEU A 131 -3.76 -4.97 9.02
N PHE A 132 -3.98 -6.28 8.82
CA PHE A 132 -5.28 -6.90 9.05
C PHE A 132 -5.32 -7.49 10.46
N THR A 133 -6.23 -6.97 11.27
CA THR A 133 -6.50 -7.47 12.63
C THR A 133 -7.53 -8.59 12.64
N GLN A 134 -8.26 -8.75 11.54
CA GLN A 134 -9.32 -9.75 11.42
C GLN A 134 -8.80 -11.08 10.87
N PRO A 135 -8.93 -12.19 11.62
CA PRO A 135 -8.51 -13.51 11.16
C PRO A 135 -9.29 -13.98 9.92
N ASP A 136 -10.51 -13.46 9.73
CA ASP A 136 -11.37 -13.78 8.59
C ASP A 136 -10.82 -13.31 7.24
N VAL A 137 -10.00 -12.24 7.22
CA VAL A 137 -9.37 -11.74 5.98
C VAL A 137 -8.23 -12.67 5.59
N SER A 138 -7.41 -13.09 6.55
CA SER A 138 -6.31 -14.04 6.33
C SER A 138 -6.84 -15.39 5.84
N LYS A 139 -7.89 -15.93 6.50
CA LYS A 139 -8.55 -17.15 6.06
C LYS A 139 -9.13 -17.02 4.65
N GLY A 140 -9.78 -15.90 4.36
CA GLY A 140 -10.32 -15.64 3.01
C GLY A 140 -9.23 -15.58 1.95
N TRP A 141 -8.05 -15.04 2.30
CA TRP A 141 -6.91 -15.05 1.39
C TRP A 141 -6.37 -16.48 1.17
N ASP A 142 -6.24 -17.30 2.20
CA ASP A 142 -5.85 -18.70 2.07
C ASP A 142 -6.80 -19.47 1.16
N ASP A 143 -8.10 -19.20 1.23
CA ASP A 143 -9.09 -19.81 0.36
C ASP A 143 -8.90 -19.35 -1.11
N VAL A 144 -8.57 -18.08 -1.35
CA VAL A 144 -8.23 -17.56 -2.69
C VAL A 144 -6.98 -18.24 -3.24
N VAL A 145 -5.93 -18.40 -2.44
CA VAL A 145 -4.69 -19.08 -2.86
C VAL A 145 -4.95 -20.53 -3.24
N LYS A 146 -5.66 -21.28 -2.39
CA LYS A 146 -6.06 -22.66 -2.66
C LYS A 146 -6.95 -22.76 -3.90
N GLY A 147 -7.90 -21.82 -4.04
CA GLY A 147 -8.78 -21.73 -5.21
C GLY A 147 -7.99 -21.49 -6.50
N ALA A 148 -7.06 -20.55 -6.51
CA ALA A 148 -6.20 -20.28 -7.67
C ALA A 148 -5.34 -21.48 -8.07
N GLN A 149 -4.79 -22.20 -7.08
CA GLN A 149 -4.04 -23.45 -7.34
C GLN A 149 -4.92 -24.54 -7.96
N LYS A 150 -6.14 -24.75 -7.45
CA LYS A 150 -7.09 -25.70 -8.01
C LYS A 150 -7.53 -25.30 -9.42
N PHE A 151 -7.76 -24.01 -9.65
CA PHE A 151 -8.12 -23.50 -10.96
C PHE A 151 -7.00 -23.74 -11.99
N SER A 152 -5.74 -23.47 -11.62
CA SER A 152 -4.59 -23.74 -12.49
C SER A 152 -4.43 -25.20 -12.87
N LYS A 153 -4.95 -26.13 -12.05
CA LYS A 153 -4.98 -27.58 -12.30
C LYS A 153 -6.26 -28.05 -12.99
N ALA A 154 -7.16 -27.15 -13.36
CA ALA A 154 -8.48 -27.42 -13.88
C ALA A 154 -9.37 -28.25 -12.93
N GLU A 155 -9.15 -28.20 -11.62
CA GLU A 155 -9.96 -28.87 -10.60
C GLU A 155 -11.26 -28.12 -10.28
N ILE A 156 -11.27 -26.80 -10.45
CA ILE A 156 -12.46 -25.95 -10.30
C ILE A 156 -12.63 -25.05 -11.53
N ASN A 157 -13.85 -24.59 -11.75
CA ASN A 157 -14.15 -23.67 -12.86
C ASN A 157 -13.95 -22.20 -12.48
N SER A 158 -13.97 -21.33 -13.48
CA SER A 158 -13.78 -19.88 -13.30
C SER A 158 -14.85 -19.24 -12.41
N SER A 159 -16.11 -19.71 -12.47
CA SER A 159 -17.21 -19.21 -11.63
C SER A 159 -17.00 -19.52 -10.15
N GLU A 160 -16.52 -20.72 -9.82
CA GLU A 160 -16.21 -21.10 -8.44
C GLU A 160 -15.09 -20.24 -7.86
N LEU A 161 -14.00 -20.06 -8.63
CA LEU A 161 -12.90 -19.19 -8.21
C LEU A 161 -13.36 -17.74 -8.03
N GLN A 162 -14.18 -17.23 -8.95
CA GLN A 162 -14.77 -15.89 -8.82
C GLN A 162 -15.61 -15.73 -7.55
N GLY A 163 -16.37 -16.77 -7.18
CA GLY A 163 -17.15 -16.82 -5.93
C GLY A 163 -16.23 -16.69 -4.69
N ILE A 164 -15.13 -17.44 -4.68
CA ILE A 164 -14.14 -17.39 -3.60
C ILE A 164 -13.51 -16.00 -3.50
N ILE A 165 -13.05 -15.43 -4.63
CA ILE A 165 -12.47 -14.08 -4.67
C ILE A 165 -13.52 -13.03 -4.23
N HIS A 166 -14.76 -13.18 -4.67
CA HIS A 166 -15.84 -12.25 -4.32
C HIS A 166 -16.15 -12.27 -2.82
N SER A 167 -16.13 -13.44 -2.19
CA SER A 167 -16.36 -13.57 -0.74
C SER A 167 -15.34 -12.77 0.08
N LEU A 168 -14.07 -12.77 -0.32
CA LEU A 168 -13.03 -11.95 0.29
C LEU A 168 -13.18 -10.46 -0.08
N TYR A 169 -13.41 -10.17 -1.36
CA TYR A 169 -13.54 -8.79 -1.86
C TYR A 169 -14.70 -8.03 -1.22
N SER A 170 -15.83 -8.70 -0.92
CA SER A 170 -17.02 -8.10 -0.32
C SER A 170 -16.82 -7.73 1.15
N LYS A 171 -15.79 -8.26 1.82
CA LYS A 171 -15.48 -7.88 3.21
C LYS A 171 -15.02 -6.43 3.31
N ASN A 172 -15.47 -5.77 4.37
CA ASN A 172 -15.13 -4.35 4.58
C ASN A 172 -13.89 -4.22 5.47
N PHE A 173 -12.72 -4.56 4.93
CA PHE A 173 -11.44 -4.51 5.66
C PHE A 173 -10.62 -3.23 5.40
N VAL A 174 -11.08 -2.37 4.51
CA VAL A 174 -10.33 -1.15 4.11
C VAL A 174 -10.47 -0.04 5.14
N PHE A 175 -11.64 0.11 5.74
CA PHE A 175 -11.99 1.23 6.62
C PHE A 175 -12.02 0.88 8.11
N GLU A 176 -11.38 -0.19 8.51
CA GLU A 176 -11.25 -0.63 9.91
C GLU A 176 -9.90 -0.25 10.57
#